data_148b8ab8d713842925a2218afaee4174
#
_entry.id   148b8ab8d713842925a2218afaee4174
#
_cell.length_a   1.000
_cell.length_b   1.000
_cell.length_c   1.000
_cell.angle_alpha   90.00
_cell.angle_beta   90.00
_cell.angle_gamma   90.00
#
_symmetry.space_group_name_H-M   'P 1'
#
loop_
_entity.id
_entity.type
_entity.pdbx_description
1 polymer ?
#
loop_
_entity_poly.entity_id
_entity_poly.type
_entity_poly.pdbx_seq_one_letter_code
_entity_poly.pdbx_strand_id
1 'polypeptide(L)'
;MKLLELVKYFRDGHSFEEFCQTYSLDLQSEVIEIYMEQPLKIDNELAFFEIEKTEGNIEYEYEYKNIKYSNLFDFYYFLDAIEESKNAKNHSLSNEQLTKLLFNYAINDA
;
A
#
# COMPACT_ATOMS: atom_id res chain seq x y z
N MET A 1 -0.94 -8.66 6.27
CA MET A 1 -1.90 -8.36 5.19
C MET A 1 -1.18 -8.35 3.85
N LYS A 2 -1.78 -8.96 2.85
CA LYS A 2 -1.23 -9.00 1.50
C LYS A 2 -1.82 -7.89 0.64
N LEU A 3 -1.13 -7.54 -0.44
CA LEU A 3 -1.60 -6.45 -1.33
C LEU A 3 -3.01 -6.74 -1.88
N LEU A 4 -3.29 -7.98 -2.25
CA LEU A 4 -4.63 -8.37 -2.72
C LEU A 4 -5.69 -8.08 -1.67
N GLU A 5 -5.41 -8.37 -0.40
CA GLU A 5 -6.34 -8.12 0.69
C GLU A 5 -6.59 -6.62 0.88
N LEU A 6 -5.55 -5.81 0.74
CA LEU A 6 -5.66 -4.35 0.82
C LEU A 6 -6.53 -3.81 -0.32
N VAL A 7 -6.33 -4.30 -1.54
CA VAL A 7 -7.14 -3.93 -2.71
C VAL A 7 -8.62 -4.26 -2.45
N LYS A 8 -8.90 -5.47 -1.99
CA LYS A 8 -10.27 -5.90 -1.70
C LYS A 8 -10.93 -5.01 -0.65
N TYR A 9 -10.19 -4.72 0.42
CA TYR A 9 -10.70 -3.93 1.53
C TYR A 9 -11.24 -2.58 1.05
N PHE A 10 -10.45 -1.86 0.25
CA PHE A 10 -10.84 -0.53 -0.21
C PHE A 10 -11.85 -0.57 -1.36
N ARG A 11 -11.80 -1.58 -2.22
CA ARG A 11 -12.81 -1.72 -3.27
C ARG A 11 -14.17 -2.11 -2.72
N ASP A 12 -14.21 -2.74 -1.56
CA ASP A 12 -15.45 -3.08 -0.86
C ASP A 12 -16.08 -1.86 -0.18
N GLY A 13 -15.44 -0.69 -0.22
CA GLY A 13 -16.04 0.55 0.24
C GLY A 13 -15.59 1.01 1.62
N HIS A 14 -14.63 0.34 2.23
CA HIS A 14 -14.10 0.79 3.52
C HIS A 14 -13.29 2.07 3.36
N SER A 15 -13.29 2.91 4.40
CA SER A 15 -12.62 4.19 4.36
C SER A 15 -11.18 4.10 4.88
N PHE A 16 -10.37 5.10 4.48
CA PHE A 16 -9.02 5.22 5.00
C PHE A 16 -9.02 5.44 6.52
N GLU A 17 -10.00 6.18 7.03
CA GLU A 17 -10.17 6.40 8.47
C GLU A 17 -10.36 5.07 9.22
N GLU A 18 -11.24 4.21 8.71
CA GLU A 18 -11.45 2.89 9.29
C GLU A 18 -10.16 2.06 9.30
N PHE A 19 -9.41 2.12 8.20
CA PHE A 19 -8.16 1.40 8.09
C PHE A 19 -7.15 1.89 9.13
N CYS A 20 -6.99 3.21 9.27
CA CYS A 20 -6.07 3.77 10.25
C CYS A 20 -6.43 3.38 11.67
N GLN A 21 -7.72 3.37 12.00
CA GLN A 21 -8.17 2.93 13.32
C GLN A 21 -7.84 1.47 13.57
N THR A 22 -8.07 0.61 12.59
CA THR A 22 -7.83 -0.83 12.71
C THR A 22 -6.36 -1.15 12.92
N TYR A 23 -5.47 -0.43 12.24
CA TYR A 23 -4.04 -0.71 12.26
C TYR A 23 -3.25 0.27 13.11
N SER A 24 -3.94 1.06 13.93
CA SER A 24 -3.33 2.01 14.87
C SER A 24 -2.39 3.00 14.17
N LEU A 25 -2.80 3.48 13.00
CA LEU A 25 -2.08 4.50 12.24
C LEU A 25 -2.67 5.87 12.55
N ASP A 26 -1.82 6.88 12.54
CA ASP A 26 -2.23 8.26 12.79
C ASP A 26 -2.83 8.87 11.53
N LEU A 27 -4.13 9.14 11.55
CA LEU A 27 -4.82 9.76 10.42
C LEU A 27 -4.26 11.15 10.09
N GLN A 28 -3.63 11.80 11.06
CA GLN A 28 -3.01 13.12 10.90
C GLN A 28 -1.59 13.04 10.37
N SER A 29 -1.06 11.84 10.16
CA SER A 29 0.27 11.67 9.59
C SER A 29 0.35 12.33 8.22
N GLU A 30 1.46 13.01 7.95
CA GLU A 30 1.67 13.69 6.67
C GLU A 30 1.65 12.72 5.51
N VAL A 31 2.37 11.61 5.63
CA VAL A 31 2.39 10.55 4.62
C VAL A 31 2.52 9.21 5.32
N ILE A 32 1.75 8.23 4.84
CA ILE A 32 1.91 6.83 5.25
C ILE A 32 2.42 6.07 4.03
N GLU A 33 3.55 5.40 4.18
CA GLU A 33 4.17 4.63 3.10
C GLU A 33 3.79 3.16 3.20
N ILE A 34 3.54 2.54 2.06
CA ILE A 34 3.25 1.10 1.99
C ILE A 34 4.54 0.39 1.62
N TYR A 35 5.01 -0.46 2.53
CA TYR A 35 6.19 -1.29 2.35
C TYR A 35 5.79 -2.74 2.22
N MET A 36 6.67 -3.55 1.65
CA MET A 36 6.50 -4.99 1.59
C MET A 36 7.74 -5.66 2.14
N GLU A 37 7.54 -6.71 2.93
CA GLU A 37 8.61 -7.52 3.46
C GLU A 37 9.42 -8.14 2.32
N GLN A 38 10.75 -8.09 2.41
CA GLN A 38 11.62 -8.70 1.40
C GLN A 38 11.64 -10.22 1.54
N PRO A 39 11.78 -10.95 0.44
CA PRO A 39 11.90 -10.50 -0.96
C PRO A 39 10.58 -10.01 -1.53
N LEU A 40 10.63 -9.15 -2.56
CA LEU A 40 9.43 -8.63 -3.20
C LEU A 40 8.70 -9.73 -3.97
N LYS A 41 7.56 -10.13 -3.45
CA LYS A 41 6.66 -11.11 -4.08
C LYS A 41 5.24 -10.61 -3.88
N ILE A 42 4.42 -10.74 -4.90
CA ILE A 42 3.06 -10.18 -4.91
C ILE A 42 2.21 -10.65 -3.72
N ASP A 43 2.48 -11.82 -3.19
CA ASP A 43 1.75 -12.41 -2.07
C ASP A 43 2.48 -12.29 -0.73
N ASN A 44 3.54 -11.48 -0.65
CA ASN A 44 4.24 -11.29 0.62
C ASN A 44 3.54 -10.25 1.49
N GLU A 45 3.95 -10.18 2.75
CA GLU A 45 3.28 -9.34 3.75
C GLU A 45 3.61 -7.86 3.57
N LEU A 46 2.60 -7.01 3.73
CA LEU A 46 2.75 -5.56 3.72
C LEU A 46 3.04 -5.04 5.12
N ALA A 47 3.65 -3.86 5.17
CA ALA A 47 3.81 -3.09 6.38
C ALA A 47 3.52 -1.63 6.05
N PHE A 48 3.06 -0.88 7.05
CA PHE A 48 2.65 0.51 6.88
C PHE A 48 3.42 1.37 7.87
N PHE A 49 4.17 2.33 7.37
CA PHE A 49 4.98 3.19 8.22
C PHE A 49 4.61 4.66 7.99
N GLU A 50 4.32 5.35 9.08
CA GLU A 50 4.13 6.80 9.06
C GLU A 50 5.49 7.45 8.86
N ILE A 51 5.55 8.46 7.98
CA ILE A 51 6.82 9.09 7.62
C ILE A 51 7.52 9.68 8.84
N GLU A 52 6.76 10.18 9.82
CA GLU A 52 7.32 10.75 11.05
C GLU A 52 8.06 9.69 11.87
N LYS A 53 7.60 8.45 11.82
CA LYS A 53 8.22 7.35 12.57
C LYS A 53 9.44 6.77 11.88
N THR A 54 9.62 7.04 10.60
CA THR A 54 10.84 6.67 9.88
C THR A 54 11.86 7.80 9.88
N GLU A 55 11.66 8.81 10.72
CA GLU A 55 12.51 9.99 10.84
C GLU A 55 12.63 10.77 9.52
N GLY A 56 11.54 10.78 8.73
CA GLY A 56 11.52 11.44 7.44
C GLY A 56 12.30 10.71 6.36
N ASN A 57 12.72 9.49 6.64
CA ASN A 57 13.55 8.71 5.74
C ASN A 57 12.67 7.94 4.75
N ILE A 58 12.57 8.45 3.52
CA ILE A 58 11.79 7.80 2.45
C ILE A 58 12.73 6.92 1.63
N GLU A 59 13.48 6.06 2.30
CA GLU A 59 14.39 5.19 1.58
C GLU A 59 13.65 4.04 0.92
N TYR A 60 14.19 3.58 -0.18
CA TYR A 60 13.69 2.43 -0.90
C TYR A 60 13.63 1.19 -0.01
N GLU A 61 14.60 1.05 0.90
CA GLU A 61 14.66 -0.04 1.86
C GLU A 61 14.61 0.50 3.28
N TYR A 62 13.89 -0.21 4.14
CA TYR A 62 13.77 0.15 5.55
C TYR A 62 13.83 -1.13 6.40
N GLU A 63 14.66 -1.11 7.42
CA GLU A 63 14.76 -2.25 8.35
C GLU A 63 14.08 -1.89 9.66
N TYR A 64 13.18 -2.77 10.09
CA TYR A 64 12.44 -2.60 11.34
C TYR A 64 12.36 -3.94 12.06
N LYS A 65 12.83 -3.98 13.31
CA LYS A 65 12.83 -5.21 14.14
C LYS A 65 13.49 -6.39 13.42
N ASN A 66 14.62 -6.12 12.76
CA ASN A 66 15.42 -7.11 12.04
C ASN A 66 14.77 -7.68 10.78
N ILE A 67 13.67 -7.07 10.33
CA ILE A 67 13.02 -7.44 9.07
C ILE A 67 13.26 -6.31 8.08
N LYS A 68 13.67 -6.67 6.86
CA LYS A 68 13.90 -5.70 5.80
C LYS A 68 12.64 -5.56 4.95
N TYR A 69 12.29 -4.32 4.66
CA TYR A 69 11.12 -3.97 3.86
C TYR A 69 11.54 -3.11 2.67
N SER A 70 10.83 -3.26 1.56
CA SER A 70 11.01 -2.39 0.40
C SER A 70 9.78 -1.51 0.24
N ASN A 71 10.00 -0.23 -0.05
CA ASN A 71 8.91 0.72 -0.28
C ASN A 71 8.21 0.40 -1.60
N LEU A 72 6.89 0.30 -1.59
CA LEU A 72 6.11 0.13 -2.80
C LEU A 72 5.64 1.47 -3.36
N PHE A 73 4.89 2.21 -2.56
CA PHE A 73 4.35 3.53 -2.93
C PHE A 73 3.73 4.16 -1.68
N ASP A 74 3.39 5.45 -1.76
CA ASP A 74 2.67 6.08 -0.67
C ASP A 74 1.19 5.68 -0.71
N PHE A 75 0.53 5.85 0.42
CA PHE A 75 -0.86 5.40 0.56
C PHE A 75 -1.81 6.24 -0.30
N TYR A 76 -1.50 7.52 -0.54
CA TYR A 76 -2.34 8.36 -1.38
C TYR A 76 -2.34 7.90 -2.82
N TYR A 77 -1.17 7.50 -3.34
CA TYR A 77 -1.09 6.90 -4.67
C TYR A 77 -1.98 5.67 -4.76
N PHE A 78 -1.92 4.81 -3.75
CA PHE A 78 -2.73 3.60 -3.70
C PHE A 78 -4.22 3.94 -3.73
N LEU A 79 -4.65 4.91 -2.89
CA LEU A 79 -6.06 5.30 -2.82
C LEU A 79 -6.55 5.89 -4.14
N ASP A 80 -5.73 6.68 -4.81
CA ASP A 80 -6.06 7.23 -6.14
C ASP A 80 -6.25 6.11 -7.15
N ALA A 81 -5.40 5.10 -7.13
CA ALA A 81 -5.53 3.95 -8.03
C ALA A 81 -6.83 3.18 -7.77
N ILE A 82 -7.21 3.03 -6.49
CA ILE A 82 -8.48 2.39 -6.13
C ILE A 82 -9.66 3.19 -6.68
N GLU A 83 -9.65 4.52 -6.52
CA GLU A 83 -10.72 5.38 -7.05
C GLU A 83 -10.82 5.28 -8.57
N GLU A 84 -9.68 5.33 -9.26
CA GLU A 84 -9.65 5.17 -10.71
C GLU A 84 -10.21 3.82 -11.16
N SER A 85 -9.98 2.77 -10.39
CA SER A 85 -10.48 1.43 -10.72
C SER A 85 -12.00 1.32 -10.63
N LYS A 86 -12.65 2.27 -9.97
CA LYS A 86 -14.11 2.32 -9.86
C LYS A 86 -14.76 3.07 -11.03
N ASN A 87 -13.96 3.72 -11.87
CA ASN A 87 -14.45 4.41 -13.06
C ASN A 87 -14.78 3.41 -14.17
N ALA A 88 -15.63 3.84 -15.12
CA ALA A 88 -16.12 2.98 -16.19
C ALA A 88 -15.01 2.29 -16.98
N LYS A 89 -13.88 2.98 -17.21
CA LYS A 89 -12.75 2.44 -17.99
C LYS A 89 -12.10 1.23 -17.32
N ASN A 90 -12.03 1.22 -16.00
CA ASN A 90 -11.32 0.19 -15.24
C ASN A 90 -12.24 -0.67 -14.39
N HIS A 91 -13.55 -0.50 -14.56
CA HIS A 91 -14.55 -1.19 -13.77
C HIS A 91 -14.49 -2.71 -13.94
N SER A 92 -14.03 -3.19 -15.10
CA SER A 92 -13.95 -4.61 -15.40
C SER A 92 -12.72 -5.31 -14.82
N LEU A 93 -11.77 -4.55 -14.25
CA LEU A 93 -10.58 -5.17 -13.66
C LEU A 93 -10.96 -5.94 -12.40
N SER A 94 -10.51 -7.19 -12.31
CA SER A 94 -10.67 -7.96 -11.09
C SER A 94 -9.71 -7.44 -10.01
N ASN A 95 -9.95 -7.86 -8.76
CA ASN A 95 -9.04 -7.49 -7.67
C ASN A 95 -7.63 -8.00 -7.96
N GLU A 96 -7.50 -9.20 -8.50
CA GLU A 96 -6.22 -9.79 -8.86
C GLU A 96 -5.53 -9.02 -9.97
N GLN A 97 -6.27 -8.58 -10.99
CA GLN A 97 -5.71 -7.79 -12.09
C GLN A 97 -5.20 -6.44 -11.59
N LEU A 98 -5.99 -5.75 -10.77
CA LEU A 98 -5.57 -4.47 -10.20
C LEU A 98 -4.35 -4.64 -9.29
N THR A 99 -4.33 -5.70 -8.49
CA THR A 99 -3.19 -6.01 -7.62
C THR A 99 -1.91 -6.18 -8.43
N LYS A 100 -1.99 -6.90 -9.55
CA LYS A 100 -0.83 -7.10 -10.44
C LYS A 100 -0.35 -5.78 -11.05
N LEU A 101 -1.27 -4.93 -11.47
CA LEU A 101 -0.91 -3.61 -12.00
C LEU A 101 -0.16 -2.77 -10.97
N LEU A 102 -0.67 -2.72 -9.75
CA LEU A 102 -0.06 -1.97 -8.66
C LEU A 102 1.32 -2.52 -8.30
N PHE A 103 1.44 -3.83 -8.22
CA PHE A 103 2.71 -4.47 -7.89
C PHE A 103 3.74 -4.21 -8.97
N ASN A 104 3.35 -4.35 -10.25
CA ASN A 104 4.24 -4.10 -11.37
C ASN A 104 4.71 -2.65 -11.41
N TYR A 105 3.83 -1.71 -11.09
CA TYR A 105 4.21 -0.31 -10.97
C TYR A 105 5.31 -0.15 -9.91
N ALA A 106 5.11 -0.74 -8.75
CA ALA A 106 6.03 -0.60 -7.63
C ALA A 106 7.43 -1.13 -7.97
N ILE A 107 7.51 -2.30 -8.62
CA ILE A 107 8.82 -2.92 -8.88
C ILE A 107 9.52 -2.36 -10.12
N ASN A 108 8.80 -1.73 -11.04
CA ASN A 108 9.38 -1.23 -12.30
C ASN A 108 9.64 0.28 -12.28
N ASP A 109 8.91 1.05 -11.48
CA ASP A 109 9.02 2.51 -11.47
C ASP A 109 9.62 3.05 -10.17
N ALA A 110 9.92 2.18 -9.25
CA ALA A 110 10.50 2.59 -7.97
C ALA A 110 11.99 2.90 -8.08
#